data_f7513093820513a39541808a7b0b9eea
#
_entry.id   f7513093820513a39541808a7b0b9eea
#
_cell.length_a   1.000
_cell.length_b   1.000
_cell.length_c   1.000
_cell.angle_alpha   90.00
_cell.angle_beta   90.00
_cell.angle_gamma   90.00
#
_symmetry.space_group_name_H-M   'P 1'
#
loop_
_entity.id
_entity.type
_entity.pdbx_description
1 polymer ?
#
loop_
_entity_poly.entity_id
_entity_poly.type
_entity_poly.pdbx_seq_one_letter_code
_entity_poly.pdbx_strand_id
1 'polypeptide(L)'
;MSESLLLLADLSLPTLSEVLDTIALAKHLRLFSLPPWNWGTIEGVQVRVLKYHAGKRCTLEISLRSDNGWHALIGKVYDTDRDDVFQAMERVRLAGFGPEDEFSIPQPLAYLPSLRLIVQEKVEGSRAKEIFTTGDEQSRAEAAERCARWLARFHAVAPKVGAILDLREYFNSESMSESLRRCVHSLAESSEHVADKAARLLEGLEDAASSLSPVEMRAGHGSYSAAHVIPAKGHTIVIDWDGYDLADPARDVGRFLAALRDVSLRRLGSIRALDATAEIFLSTYRDAGQPEATRNLRFYEAAASLNLAKHSFFHARFEEMETTLDEGLRVLEQEAV
;
A
#
# COMPACT_ATOMS: atom_id res chain seq x y z
N MET A 1 -13.62 20.33 19.79
CA MET A 1 -14.12 20.59 18.42
C MET A 1 -14.57 19.29 17.84
N SER A 2 -15.74 19.21 17.17
CA SER A 2 -16.17 17.97 16.54
C SER A 2 -15.22 17.60 15.39
N GLU A 3 -15.04 16.31 15.14
CA GLU A 3 -14.18 15.78 14.06
C GLU A 3 -14.51 16.42 12.70
N SER A 4 -15.77 16.73 12.46
CA SER A 4 -16.26 17.43 11.28
C SER A 4 -15.74 18.87 11.13
N LEU A 5 -15.52 19.60 12.24
CA LEU A 5 -14.97 20.96 12.21
C LEU A 5 -13.46 20.95 11.92
N LEU A 6 -12.74 19.93 12.37
CA LEU A 6 -11.31 19.75 12.06
C LEU A 6 -11.08 19.45 10.59
N LEU A 7 -11.95 18.66 9.97
CA LEU A 7 -11.90 18.34 8.54
C LEU A 7 -12.08 19.58 7.64
N LEU A 8 -13.01 20.46 8.00
CA LEU A 8 -13.30 21.67 7.23
C LEU A 8 -12.25 22.78 7.41
N ALA A 9 -11.41 22.70 8.46
CA ALA A 9 -10.39 23.69 8.79
C ALA A 9 -8.97 23.29 8.33
N ASP A 10 -8.80 22.16 7.64
CA ASP A 10 -7.49 21.71 7.18
C ASP A 10 -7.03 22.52 5.96
N LEU A 11 -6.21 23.53 6.20
CA LEU A 11 -5.65 24.40 5.17
C LEU A 11 -4.73 23.67 4.18
N SER A 12 -4.21 22.49 4.55
CA SER A 12 -3.36 21.66 3.70
C SER A 12 -4.19 20.87 2.68
N LEU A 13 -5.50 20.69 2.93
CA LEU A 13 -6.45 20.08 2.00
C LEU A 13 -7.48 21.12 1.54
N PRO A 14 -7.07 22.13 0.78
CA PRO A 14 -7.89 23.32 0.52
C PRO A 14 -9.18 23.02 -0.25
N THR A 15 -9.22 21.91 -0.98
CA THR A 15 -10.38 21.49 -1.80
C THR A 15 -11.33 20.55 -1.05
N LEU A 16 -10.96 20.09 0.16
CA LEU A 16 -11.75 19.10 0.90
C LEU A 16 -13.16 19.64 1.25
N SER A 17 -13.28 20.91 1.61
CA SER A 17 -14.57 21.52 1.91
C SER A 17 -15.53 21.51 0.73
N GLU A 18 -15.03 21.75 -0.49
CA GLU A 18 -15.81 21.68 -1.73
C GLU A 18 -16.22 20.25 -2.08
N VAL A 19 -15.34 19.28 -1.81
CA VAL A 19 -15.64 17.84 -2.03
C VAL A 19 -16.68 17.34 -1.02
N LEU A 20 -16.69 17.85 0.20
CA LEU A 20 -17.68 17.51 1.23
C LEU A 20 -19.03 18.23 1.00
N ASP A 21 -19.06 19.32 0.25
CA ASP A 21 -20.31 19.94 -0.22
C ASP A 21 -20.90 19.10 -1.35
N THR A 22 -21.92 18.33 -1.04
CA THR A 22 -22.56 17.41 -1.99
C THR A 22 -23.19 18.10 -3.20
N ILE A 23 -23.59 19.38 -3.07
CA ILE A 23 -24.14 20.16 -4.18
C ILE A 23 -23.00 20.62 -5.13
N ALA A 24 -21.88 21.06 -4.54
CA ALA A 24 -20.71 21.45 -5.31
C ALA A 24 -20.11 20.21 -6.02
N LEU A 25 -19.89 19.11 -5.28
CA LEU A 25 -19.34 17.88 -5.82
C LEU A 25 -20.21 17.29 -6.94
N ALA A 26 -21.55 17.33 -6.81
CA ALA A 26 -22.46 16.83 -7.83
C ALA A 26 -22.27 17.54 -9.19
N LYS A 27 -21.89 18.82 -9.21
CA LYS A 27 -21.62 19.56 -10.47
C LYS A 27 -20.40 18.98 -11.19
N HIS A 28 -19.35 18.64 -10.47
CA HIS A 28 -18.13 18.02 -11.02
C HIS A 28 -18.41 16.59 -11.49
N LEU A 29 -19.22 15.82 -10.75
CA LEU A 29 -19.53 14.43 -11.09
C LEU A 29 -20.52 14.28 -12.26
N ARG A 30 -21.07 15.37 -12.81
CA ARG A 30 -21.87 15.33 -14.05
C ARG A 30 -21.11 14.77 -15.25
N LEU A 31 -19.78 14.76 -15.20
CA LEU A 31 -18.97 14.10 -16.23
C LEU A 31 -19.38 12.63 -16.44
N PHE A 32 -19.87 11.94 -15.40
CA PHE A 32 -20.32 10.55 -15.50
C PHE A 32 -21.64 10.37 -16.27
N SER A 33 -22.37 11.45 -16.56
CA SER A 33 -23.50 11.44 -17.49
C SER A 33 -23.07 11.38 -18.96
N LEU A 34 -21.80 11.62 -19.24
CA LEU A 34 -21.24 11.69 -20.60
C LEU A 34 -20.45 10.41 -20.92
N PRO A 35 -20.17 10.14 -22.23
CA PRO A 35 -19.25 9.07 -22.61
C PRO A 35 -17.87 9.24 -21.94
N PRO A 36 -17.19 8.14 -21.61
CA PRO A 36 -17.57 6.75 -21.89
C PRO A 36 -18.55 6.16 -20.86
N TRP A 37 -18.88 6.87 -19.77
CA TRP A 37 -19.62 6.31 -18.64
C TRP A 37 -21.11 6.19 -18.92
N ASN A 38 -21.76 7.24 -19.43
CA ASN A 38 -23.20 7.26 -19.77
C ASN A 38 -24.11 6.77 -18.64
N TRP A 39 -23.80 7.14 -17.37
CA TRP A 39 -24.59 6.69 -16.21
C TRP A 39 -25.96 7.35 -16.07
N GLY A 40 -26.32 8.21 -17.01
CA GLY A 40 -27.57 8.95 -16.98
C GLY A 40 -27.49 10.26 -16.22
N THR A 41 -28.63 10.87 -15.92
CA THR A 41 -28.69 12.17 -15.23
C THR A 41 -28.34 12.01 -13.76
N ILE A 42 -27.36 12.77 -13.26
CA ILE A 42 -26.99 12.76 -11.86
C ILE A 42 -28.04 13.51 -11.04
N GLU A 43 -28.70 12.79 -10.13
CA GLU A 43 -29.79 13.30 -9.29
C GLU A 43 -29.31 13.68 -7.88
N GLY A 44 -28.27 13.04 -7.38
CA GLY A 44 -27.75 13.30 -6.03
C GLY A 44 -26.43 12.63 -5.72
N VAL A 45 -25.77 13.17 -4.73
CA VAL A 45 -24.48 12.69 -4.21
C VAL A 45 -24.52 12.61 -2.69
N GLN A 46 -24.04 11.53 -2.14
CA GLN A 46 -23.79 11.38 -0.70
C GLN A 46 -22.30 11.12 -0.50
N VAL A 47 -21.72 11.69 0.55
CA VAL A 47 -20.30 11.55 0.86
C VAL A 47 -20.14 11.09 2.31
N ARG A 48 -19.30 10.08 2.51
CA ARG A 48 -18.91 9.58 3.82
C ARG A 48 -17.40 9.52 3.94
N VAL A 49 -16.83 10.15 4.95
CA VAL A 49 -15.39 10.06 5.23
C VAL A 49 -15.07 8.66 5.73
N LEU A 50 -14.15 7.97 5.06
CA LEU A 50 -13.65 6.65 5.45
C LEU A 50 -12.36 6.75 6.24
N LYS A 51 -11.46 7.64 5.81
CA LYS A 51 -10.15 7.82 6.44
C LYS A 51 -9.65 9.24 6.21
N TYR A 52 -9.14 9.85 7.26
CA TYR A 52 -8.55 11.17 7.20
C TYR A 52 -7.12 11.13 7.75
N HIS A 53 -6.21 11.66 6.96
CA HIS A 53 -4.83 11.91 7.35
C HIS A 53 -4.59 13.41 7.28
N ALA A 54 -4.60 14.07 8.44
CA ALA A 54 -4.42 15.49 8.56
C ALA A 54 -3.21 15.99 7.75
N GLY A 55 -3.42 17.03 6.97
CA GLY A 55 -2.37 17.65 6.17
C GLY A 55 -1.90 16.86 4.95
N LYS A 56 -2.51 15.71 4.62
CA LYS A 56 -2.03 14.85 3.52
C LYS A 56 -3.13 14.38 2.57
N ARG A 57 -4.16 13.71 3.10
CA ARG A 57 -5.23 13.15 2.27
C ARG A 57 -6.47 12.82 3.04
N CYS A 58 -7.61 12.80 2.33
CA CYS A 58 -8.87 12.30 2.81
C CYS A 58 -9.43 11.25 1.85
N THR A 59 -9.79 10.07 2.35
CA THR A 59 -10.46 9.02 1.57
C THR A 59 -11.93 9.00 1.89
N LEU A 60 -12.76 9.03 0.86
CA LEU A 60 -14.19 9.19 0.93
C LEU A 60 -14.89 8.03 0.22
N GLU A 61 -16.02 7.61 0.74
CA GLU A 61 -17.01 6.89 -0.03
C GLU A 61 -17.99 7.89 -0.62
N ILE A 62 -18.21 7.80 -1.91
CA ILE A 62 -19.14 8.65 -2.66
C ILE A 62 -20.23 7.73 -3.21
N SER A 63 -21.48 7.95 -2.79
CA SER A 63 -22.65 7.30 -3.37
C SER A 63 -23.31 8.28 -4.33
N LEU A 64 -23.24 7.97 -5.61
CA LEU A 64 -23.78 8.80 -6.69
C LEU A 64 -25.08 8.17 -7.19
N ARG A 65 -26.16 8.93 -7.13
CA ARG A 65 -27.46 8.55 -7.66
C ARG A 65 -27.67 9.13 -9.06
N SER A 66 -28.01 8.26 -10.00
CA SER A 66 -28.45 8.65 -11.33
C SER A 66 -29.84 8.05 -11.63
N ASP A 67 -30.47 8.46 -12.71
CA ASP A 67 -31.71 7.84 -13.23
C ASP A 67 -31.52 6.35 -13.57
N ASN A 68 -30.29 5.88 -13.80
CA ASN A 68 -29.98 4.46 -14.05
C ASN A 68 -29.63 3.69 -12.76
N GLY A 69 -29.61 4.32 -11.58
CA GLY A 69 -29.38 3.66 -10.30
C GLY A 69 -28.27 4.30 -9.44
N TRP A 70 -27.77 3.52 -8.48
CA TRP A 70 -26.73 3.93 -7.56
C TRP A 70 -25.35 3.43 -7.99
N HIS A 71 -24.36 4.28 -7.89
CA HIS A 71 -22.95 3.96 -8.13
C HIS A 71 -22.15 4.22 -6.86
N ALA A 72 -21.45 3.21 -6.39
CA ALA A 72 -20.59 3.31 -5.22
C ALA A 72 -19.14 3.55 -5.66
N LEU A 73 -18.55 4.65 -5.19
CA LEU A 73 -17.23 5.12 -5.61
C LEU A 73 -16.34 5.37 -4.39
N ILE A 74 -15.04 5.37 -4.62
CA ILE A 74 -14.04 5.88 -3.68
C ILE A 74 -13.46 7.16 -4.25
N GLY A 75 -13.51 8.22 -3.47
CA GLY A 75 -12.81 9.48 -3.71
C GLY A 75 -11.57 9.61 -2.83
N LYS A 76 -10.47 10.09 -3.39
CA LYS A 76 -9.28 10.44 -2.61
C LYS A 76 -8.87 11.87 -2.92
N VAL A 77 -8.97 12.74 -1.91
CA VAL A 77 -8.53 14.15 -1.96
C VAL A 77 -7.12 14.24 -1.40
N TYR A 78 -6.24 14.98 -2.08
CA TYR A 78 -4.83 15.12 -1.70
C TYR A 78 -4.44 16.57 -1.43
N ASP A 79 -3.36 16.74 -0.67
CA ASP A 79 -2.71 18.03 -0.42
C ASP A 79 -2.02 18.60 -1.67
N THR A 80 -1.56 17.73 -2.55
CA THR A 80 -0.87 18.05 -3.80
C THR A 80 -1.58 17.47 -5.00
N ASP A 81 -1.12 17.82 -6.19
CA ASP A 81 -1.54 17.17 -7.44
C ASP A 81 -1.07 15.71 -7.43
N ARG A 82 -1.96 14.77 -7.81
CA ARG A 82 -1.69 13.34 -7.88
C ARG A 82 -2.20 12.74 -9.19
N ASP A 83 -2.08 13.49 -10.31
CA ASP A 83 -2.32 12.92 -11.64
C ASP A 83 -1.38 11.75 -11.93
N ASP A 84 -0.18 11.77 -11.36
CA ASP A 84 0.79 10.68 -11.42
C ASP A 84 0.19 9.33 -11.00
N VAL A 85 -0.56 9.29 -9.89
CA VAL A 85 -1.24 8.08 -9.40
C VAL A 85 -2.37 7.66 -10.32
N PHE A 86 -3.18 8.61 -10.78
CA PHE A 86 -4.27 8.30 -11.71
C PHE A 86 -3.75 7.72 -13.03
N GLN A 87 -2.72 8.31 -13.61
CA GLN A 87 -2.06 7.83 -14.83
C GLN A 87 -1.39 6.47 -14.62
N ALA A 88 -0.80 6.23 -13.44
CA ALA A 88 -0.24 4.94 -13.10
C ALA A 88 -1.31 3.84 -13.06
N MET A 89 -2.44 4.10 -12.41
CA MET A 89 -3.58 3.17 -12.37
C MET A 89 -4.12 2.86 -13.78
N GLU A 90 -4.27 3.89 -14.64
CA GLU A 90 -4.70 3.68 -16.02
C GLU A 90 -3.71 2.79 -16.80
N ARG A 91 -2.40 3.01 -16.65
CA ARG A 91 -1.37 2.18 -17.31
C ARG A 91 -1.41 0.74 -16.82
N VAL A 92 -1.57 0.53 -15.52
CA VAL A 92 -1.67 -0.80 -14.92
C VAL A 92 -2.92 -1.52 -15.43
N ARG A 93 -4.07 -0.85 -15.45
CA ARG A 93 -5.31 -1.39 -16.00
C ARG A 93 -5.13 -1.84 -17.46
N LEU A 94 -4.51 -1.01 -18.28
CA LEU A 94 -4.27 -1.30 -19.70
C LEU A 94 -3.22 -2.41 -19.91
N ALA A 95 -2.38 -2.68 -18.91
CA ALA A 95 -1.40 -3.76 -18.95
C ALA A 95 -1.99 -5.15 -18.59
N GLY A 96 -3.31 -5.31 -18.51
CA GLY A 96 -3.99 -6.57 -18.21
C GLY A 96 -4.36 -6.73 -16.73
N PHE A 97 -4.73 -5.62 -16.07
CA PHE A 97 -5.31 -5.57 -14.74
C PHE A 97 -6.67 -4.85 -14.74
N GLY A 98 -7.42 -5.00 -15.81
CA GLY A 98 -8.75 -4.44 -15.97
C GLY A 98 -9.81 -5.20 -15.16
N PRO A 99 -11.05 -4.70 -15.14
CA PRO A 99 -12.13 -5.27 -14.32
C PRO A 99 -12.53 -6.70 -14.69
N GLU A 100 -12.28 -7.12 -15.93
CA GLU A 100 -12.58 -8.48 -16.42
C GLU A 100 -11.41 -9.46 -16.27
N ASP A 101 -10.24 -8.98 -15.85
CA ASP A 101 -9.05 -9.82 -15.67
C ASP A 101 -9.07 -10.54 -14.31
N GLU A 102 -8.48 -11.74 -14.24
CA GLU A 102 -8.33 -12.50 -12.99
C GLU A 102 -7.61 -11.68 -11.92
N PHE A 103 -6.60 -10.93 -12.34
CA PHE A 103 -5.86 -9.99 -11.50
C PHE A 103 -6.19 -8.57 -11.93
N SER A 104 -6.74 -7.79 -11.03
CA SER A 104 -7.23 -6.46 -11.36
C SER A 104 -6.89 -5.42 -10.30
N ILE A 105 -7.23 -4.19 -10.63
CA ILE A 105 -7.21 -3.03 -9.73
C ILE A 105 -8.57 -2.35 -9.77
N PRO A 106 -8.96 -1.52 -8.78
CA PRO A 106 -10.14 -0.68 -8.91
C PRO A 106 -10.06 0.16 -10.18
N GLN A 107 -11.13 0.20 -10.95
CA GLN A 107 -11.15 1.03 -12.17
C GLN A 107 -10.97 2.50 -11.79
N PRO A 108 -9.91 3.18 -12.24
CA PRO A 108 -9.82 4.63 -12.14
C PRO A 108 -10.87 5.24 -13.07
N LEU A 109 -11.70 6.14 -12.54
CA LEU A 109 -12.85 6.67 -13.25
C LEU A 109 -12.62 8.09 -13.72
N ALA A 110 -12.07 8.94 -12.86
CA ALA A 110 -11.73 10.31 -13.17
C ALA A 110 -10.66 10.88 -12.23
N TYR A 111 -9.86 11.79 -12.77
CA TYR A 111 -9.10 12.73 -11.97
C TYR A 111 -9.70 14.13 -12.18
N LEU A 112 -9.99 14.82 -11.08
CA LEU A 112 -10.52 16.17 -11.04
C LEU A 112 -9.44 17.12 -10.48
N PRO A 113 -8.61 17.74 -11.36
CA PRO A 113 -7.45 18.53 -10.91
C PRO A 113 -7.82 19.71 -10.01
N SER A 114 -8.94 20.40 -10.32
CA SER A 114 -9.43 21.53 -9.51
C SER A 114 -9.78 21.15 -8.07
N LEU A 115 -10.13 19.89 -7.84
CA LEU A 115 -10.46 19.32 -6.53
C LEU A 115 -9.32 18.47 -5.95
N ARG A 116 -8.22 18.26 -6.70
CA ARG A 116 -7.17 17.28 -6.37
C ARG A 116 -7.77 15.93 -5.96
N LEU A 117 -8.83 15.52 -6.68
CA LEU A 117 -9.66 14.36 -6.34
C LEU A 117 -9.48 13.27 -7.41
N ILE A 118 -9.00 12.11 -6.98
CA ILE A 118 -9.10 10.88 -7.77
C ILE A 118 -10.41 10.19 -7.41
N VAL A 119 -11.19 9.82 -8.41
CA VAL A 119 -12.41 9.01 -8.27
C VAL A 119 -12.15 7.65 -8.90
N GLN A 120 -12.42 6.60 -8.15
CA GLN A 120 -12.27 5.21 -8.58
C GLN A 120 -13.45 4.36 -8.15
N GLU A 121 -13.58 3.19 -8.75
CA GLU A 121 -14.56 2.17 -8.35
C GLU A 121 -14.39 1.80 -6.87
N LYS A 122 -15.52 1.57 -6.18
CA LYS A 122 -15.52 0.94 -4.87
C LYS A 122 -15.55 -0.57 -5.04
N VAL A 123 -14.51 -1.23 -4.55
CA VAL A 123 -14.40 -2.69 -4.55
C VAL A 123 -14.95 -3.25 -3.25
N GLU A 124 -15.82 -4.23 -3.35
CA GLU A 124 -16.37 -4.98 -2.21
C GLU A 124 -15.61 -6.32 -2.03
N GLY A 125 -15.50 -6.78 -0.81
CA GLY A 125 -14.92 -8.08 -0.47
C GLY A 125 -14.05 -8.06 0.78
N SER A 126 -13.81 -9.26 1.34
CA SER A 126 -12.91 -9.44 2.48
C SER A 126 -11.46 -9.30 2.05
N ARG A 127 -10.69 -8.56 2.82
CA ARG A 127 -9.26 -8.40 2.56
C ARG A 127 -8.48 -9.65 2.97
N ALA A 128 -7.38 -9.93 2.30
CA ALA A 128 -6.51 -11.05 2.65
C ALA A 128 -6.10 -11.03 4.13
N LYS A 129 -5.89 -9.84 4.70
CA LYS A 129 -5.64 -9.66 6.13
C LYS A 129 -6.71 -10.30 7.02
N GLU A 130 -7.98 -10.18 6.67
CA GLU A 130 -9.09 -10.76 7.43
C GLU A 130 -9.06 -12.28 7.31
N ILE A 131 -8.84 -12.79 6.10
CA ILE A 131 -8.71 -14.23 5.85
C ILE A 131 -7.54 -14.81 6.64
N PHE A 132 -6.38 -14.14 6.66
CA PHE A 132 -5.21 -14.58 7.41
C PHE A 132 -5.44 -14.61 8.92
N THR A 133 -6.31 -13.76 9.45
CA THR A 133 -6.55 -13.68 10.89
C THR A 133 -7.71 -14.55 11.38
N THR A 134 -8.69 -14.81 10.54
CA THR A 134 -9.93 -15.52 10.94
C THR A 134 -10.21 -16.79 10.13
N GLY A 135 -9.56 -16.97 8.97
CA GLY A 135 -9.73 -18.15 8.12
C GLY A 135 -9.03 -19.39 8.66
N ASP A 136 -9.43 -20.54 8.15
CA ASP A 136 -8.72 -21.80 8.34
C ASP A 136 -7.40 -21.85 7.54
N GLU A 137 -6.64 -22.91 7.72
CA GLU A 137 -5.33 -23.09 7.07
C GLU A 137 -5.43 -23.11 5.54
N GLN A 138 -6.44 -23.78 5.00
CA GLN A 138 -6.67 -23.85 3.55
C GLN A 138 -7.01 -22.47 2.98
N SER A 139 -7.90 -21.73 3.61
CA SER A 139 -8.27 -20.36 3.19
C SER A 139 -7.07 -19.42 3.25
N ARG A 140 -6.22 -19.56 4.26
CA ARG A 140 -4.96 -18.79 4.38
C ARG A 140 -3.99 -19.12 3.25
N ALA A 141 -3.82 -20.41 2.94
CA ALA A 141 -2.94 -20.86 1.86
C ALA A 141 -3.42 -20.32 0.50
N GLU A 142 -4.71 -20.50 0.18
CA GLU A 142 -5.31 -19.99 -1.06
C GLU A 142 -5.18 -18.47 -1.20
N ALA A 143 -5.39 -17.72 -0.12
CA ALA A 143 -5.23 -16.27 -0.13
C ALA A 143 -3.77 -15.85 -0.29
N ALA A 144 -2.82 -16.56 0.31
CA ALA A 144 -1.38 -16.32 0.16
C ALA A 144 -0.93 -16.53 -1.28
N GLU A 145 -1.35 -17.65 -1.90
CA GLU A 145 -1.06 -17.93 -3.31
C GLU A 145 -1.60 -16.83 -4.24
N ARG A 146 -2.83 -16.37 -4.01
CA ARG A 146 -3.43 -15.29 -4.79
C ARG A 146 -2.68 -13.98 -4.65
N CYS A 147 -2.30 -13.60 -3.43
CA CYS A 147 -1.47 -12.43 -3.19
C CYS A 147 -0.15 -12.54 -3.96
N ALA A 148 0.52 -13.69 -3.88
CA ALA A 148 1.81 -13.92 -4.53
C ALA A 148 1.71 -13.87 -6.06
N ARG A 149 0.73 -14.57 -6.66
CA ARG A 149 0.52 -14.61 -8.11
C ARG A 149 0.16 -13.24 -8.69
N TRP A 150 -0.68 -12.47 -7.97
CA TRP A 150 -1.00 -11.12 -8.37
C TRP A 150 0.27 -10.25 -8.44
N LEU A 151 1.07 -10.26 -7.38
CA LEU A 151 2.30 -9.46 -7.31
C LEU A 151 3.33 -9.89 -8.36
N ALA A 152 3.53 -11.21 -8.54
CA ALA A 152 4.46 -11.73 -9.54
C ALA A 152 4.06 -11.31 -10.96
N ARG A 153 2.77 -11.40 -11.30
CA ARG A 153 2.27 -10.92 -12.59
C ARG A 153 2.45 -9.41 -12.75
N PHE A 154 2.16 -8.64 -11.70
CA PHE A 154 2.36 -7.19 -11.74
C PHE A 154 3.81 -6.84 -12.04
N HIS A 155 4.77 -7.42 -11.32
CA HIS A 155 6.19 -7.20 -11.57
C HIS A 155 6.67 -7.71 -12.93
N ALA A 156 5.98 -8.70 -13.54
CA ALA A 156 6.33 -9.21 -14.86
C ALA A 156 5.90 -8.31 -16.00
N VAL A 157 4.70 -7.69 -15.91
CA VAL A 157 4.08 -6.96 -17.04
C VAL A 157 4.04 -5.44 -16.85
N ALA A 158 4.17 -4.95 -15.61
CA ALA A 158 4.20 -3.52 -15.35
C ALA A 158 5.33 -2.83 -16.13
N PRO A 159 5.17 -1.55 -16.49
CA PRO A 159 6.14 -0.85 -17.31
C PRO A 159 7.55 -1.02 -16.77
N LYS A 160 8.43 -1.59 -17.60
CA LYS A 160 9.86 -1.70 -17.31
C LYS A 160 10.50 -0.37 -17.68
N VAL A 161 11.24 0.18 -16.75
CA VAL A 161 12.16 1.26 -17.07
C VAL A 161 13.50 0.60 -17.28
N GLY A 162 14.05 0.63 -18.47
CA GLY A 162 15.32 -0.02 -18.83
C GLY A 162 16.56 0.55 -18.12
N ALA A 163 16.39 1.01 -16.88
CA ALA A 163 17.44 1.46 -16.00
C ALA A 163 17.76 0.36 -14.98
N ILE A 164 18.99 -0.09 -14.95
CA ILE A 164 19.51 -0.88 -13.84
C ILE A 164 19.74 0.10 -12.70
N LEU A 165 19.03 -0.10 -11.59
CA LEU A 165 19.22 0.71 -10.40
C LEU A 165 20.50 0.26 -9.69
N ASP A 166 21.44 1.17 -9.52
CA ASP A 166 22.45 1.01 -8.46
C ASP A 166 21.77 1.29 -7.12
N LEU A 167 21.48 0.23 -6.37
CA LEU A 167 20.80 0.34 -5.09
C LEU A 167 21.63 1.07 -4.04
N ARG A 168 22.94 1.17 -4.22
CA ARG A 168 23.80 1.98 -3.35
C ARG A 168 23.53 3.46 -3.58
N GLU A 169 23.44 3.89 -4.85
CA GLU A 169 23.04 5.25 -5.18
C GLU A 169 21.60 5.54 -4.71
N TYR A 170 20.68 4.58 -4.87
CA TYR A 170 19.32 4.72 -4.40
C TYR A 170 19.20 4.77 -2.87
N PHE A 171 19.97 3.96 -2.15
CA PHE A 171 20.02 4.01 -0.68
C PHE A 171 20.69 5.30 -0.20
N ASN A 172 21.75 5.74 -0.87
CA ASN A 172 22.44 7.01 -0.60
C ASN A 172 21.67 8.21 -1.17
N SER A 173 20.71 8.02 -2.10
CA SER A 173 19.80 9.10 -2.48
C SER A 173 19.02 9.51 -1.24
N GLU A 174 18.92 10.81 -1.00
CA GLU A 174 18.40 11.42 0.24
C GLU A 174 17.07 10.84 0.75
N SER A 175 16.27 10.17 -0.12
CA SER A 175 14.90 9.77 0.22
C SER A 175 14.79 8.54 1.13
N MET A 176 15.51 7.43 0.84
CA MET A 176 15.32 6.18 1.60
C MET A 176 16.12 6.19 2.91
N SER A 177 17.42 6.48 2.85
CA SER A 177 18.28 6.59 4.02
C SER A 177 17.75 7.62 5.02
N GLU A 178 17.37 8.80 4.54
CA GLU A 178 16.77 9.84 5.37
C GLU A 178 15.42 9.40 5.99
N SER A 179 14.59 8.66 5.24
CA SER A 179 13.34 8.10 5.77
C SER A 179 13.60 7.13 6.91
N LEU A 180 14.61 6.24 6.78
CA LEU A 180 14.99 5.28 7.84
C LEU A 180 15.59 6.00 9.05
N ARG A 181 16.45 7.02 8.84
CA ARG A 181 17.00 7.85 9.93
C ARG A 181 15.89 8.59 10.69
N ARG A 182 14.89 9.13 10.00
CA ARG A 182 13.69 9.72 10.65
C ARG A 182 12.90 8.69 11.47
N CYS A 183 12.87 7.42 11.05
CA CYS A 183 12.25 6.37 11.85
C CYS A 183 13.01 6.15 13.16
N VAL A 184 14.35 6.03 13.09
CA VAL A 184 15.20 5.88 14.27
C VAL A 184 15.07 7.07 15.21
N HIS A 185 15.11 8.29 14.68
CA HIS A 185 14.93 9.50 15.48
C HIS A 185 13.59 9.51 16.24
N SER A 186 12.50 9.12 15.58
CA SER A 186 11.19 9.03 16.24
C SER A 186 11.16 7.94 17.32
N LEU A 187 11.83 6.81 17.11
CA LEU A 187 11.88 5.69 18.07
C LEU A 187 12.77 6.00 19.26
N ALA A 188 13.80 6.84 19.08
CA ALA A 188 14.69 7.27 20.15
C ALA A 188 13.97 8.06 21.26
N GLU A 189 12.79 8.61 20.97
CA GLU A 189 11.95 9.28 21.96
C GLU A 189 11.27 8.31 22.95
N SER A 190 11.30 6.98 22.68
CA SER A 190 10.62 5.97 23.49
C SER A 190 11.42 5.60 24.75
N SER A 191 12.61 4.99 24.56
CA SER A 191 13.53 4.58 25.62
C SER A 191 14.94 4.38 25.06
N GLU A 192 15.97 4.41 25.91
CA GLU A 192 17.37 4.14 25.54
C GLU A 192 17.51 2.76 24.88
N HIS A 193 16.86 1.74 25.43
CA HIS A 193 16.88 0.37 24.88
C HIS A 193 16.29 0.29 23.45
N VAL A 194 15.17 0.97 23.21
CA VAL A 194 14.54 1.03 21.87
C VAL A 194 15.42 1.84 20.91
N ALA A 195 15.99 2.94 21.38
CA ALA A 195 16.92 3.77 20.59
C ALA A 195 18.12 2.95 20.11
N ASP A 196 18.73 2.15 21.02
CA ASP A 196 19.86 1.28 20.68
C ASP A 196 19.48 0.20 19.67
N LYS A 197 18.33 -0.47 19.84
CA LYS A 197 17.85 -1.47 18.87
C LYS A 197 17.59 -0.85 17.50
N ALA A 198 16.94 0.31 17.46
CA ALA A 198 16.65 1.01 16.21
C ALA A 198 17.93 1.50 15.50
N ALA A 199 18.91 1.99 16.27
CA ALA A 199 20.21 2.41 15.74
C ALA A 199 21.01 1.21 15.17
N ARG A 200 21.06 0.09 15.88
CA ARG A 200 21.69 -1.16 15.40
C ARG A 200 21.02 -1.67 14.12
N LEU A 201 19.69 -1.61 14.04
CA LEU A 201 18.97 -2.03 12.85
C LEU A 201 19.31 -1.11 11.66
N LEU A 202 19.42 0.20 11.88
CA LEU A 202 19.83 1.15 10.84
C LEU A 202 21.27 0.89 10.38
N GLU A 203 22.21 0.70 11.31
CA GLU A 203 23.61 0.37 11.02
C GLU A 203 23.70 -0.89 10.16
N GLY A 204 23.01 -1.97 10.58
CA GLY A 204 22.94 -3.21 9.79
C GLY A 204 22.33 -3.01 8.38
N LEU A 205 21.35 -2.13 8.24
CA LEU A 205 20.80 -1.78 6.93
C LEU A 205 21.79 -0.95 6.07
N GLU A 206 22.54 -0.03 6.68
CA GLU A 206 23.58 0.74 6.00
C GLU A 206 24.72 -0.17 5.52
N ASP A 207 25.13 -1.12 6.34
CA ASP A 207 26.13 -2.13 5.98
C ASP A 207 25.63 -3.06 4.85
N ALA A 208 24.42 -3.60 4.98
CA ALA A 208 23.78 -4.44 3.97
C ALA A 208 23.59 -3.73 2.64
N ALA A 209 23.30 -2.41 2.65
CA ALA A 209 23.13 -1.61 1.44
C ALA A 209 24.37 -1.64 0.55
N SER A 210 25.58 -1.77 1.15
CA SER A 210 26.84 -1.83 0.40
C SER A 210 27.00 -3.12 -0.43
N SER A 211 26.27 -4.18 -0.09
CA SER A 211 26.32 -5.52 -0.71
C SER A 211 25.11 -5.85 -1.56
N LEU A 212 24.14 -4.93 -1.70
CA LEU A 212 22.94 -5.16 -2.50
C LEU A 212 23.29 -5.43 -3.96
N SER A 213 22.61 -6.42 -4.53
CA SER A 213 22.73 -6.75 -5.94
C SER A 213 22.04 -5.72 -6.81
N PRO A 214 22.65 -5.25 -7.88
CA PRO A 214 21.98 -4.43 -8.88
C PRO A 214 20.75 -5.14 -9.45
N VAL A 215 19.63 -4.42 -9.59
CA VAL A 215 18.38 -4.97 -10.11
C VAL A 215 17.76 -4.06 -11.17
N GLU A 216 17.01 -4.66 -12.09
CA GLU A 216 16.16 -3.90 -12.99
C GLU A 216 15.00 -3.29 -12.20
N MET A 217 14.87 -1.95 -12.23
CA MET A 217 13.73 -1.27 -11.64
C MET A 217 12.44 -1.66 -12.36
N ARG A 218 11.42 -1.91 -11.57
CA ARG A 218 10.07 -2.22 -12.05
C ARG A 218 9.04 -1.35 -11.35
N ALA A 219 7.88 -1.23 -11.95
CA ALA A 219 6.76 -0.63 -11.27
C ALA A 219 6.48 -1.41 -9.97
N GLY A 220 6.47 -0.69 -8.87
CA GLY A 220 6.14 -1.18 -7.54
C GLY A 220 4.83 -0.60 -7.05
N HIS A 221 4.10 -1.36 -6.24
CA HIS A 221 2.91 -0.87 -5.55
C HIS A 221 3.29 0.11 -4.41
N GLY A 222 4.49 -0.07 -3.84
CA GLY A 222 5.07 0.78 -2.79
C GLY A 222 4.45 0.61 -1.39
N SER A 223 3.27 -0.01 -1.30
CA SER A 223 2.57 -0.29 -0.03
C SER A 223 1.93 -1.69 -0.01
N TYR A 224 2.43 -2.63 -0.82
CA TYR A 224 1.84 -3.96 -0.94
C TYR A 224 1.74 -4.69 0.40
N SER A 225 0.54 -5.12 0.75
CA SER A 225 0.27 -5.83 2.01
C SER A 225 -1.08 -6.55 1.96
N ALA A 226 -1.28 -7.50 2.85
CA ALA A 226 -2.55 -8.23 2.98
C ALA A 226 -3.78 -7.33 3.23
N ALA A 227 -3.57 -6.10 3.72
CA ALA A 227 -4.64 -5.12 3.91
C ALA A 227 -5.11 -4.48 2.59
N HIS A 228 -4.33 -4.59 1.53
CA HIS A 228 -4.63 -3.99 0.22
C HIS A 228 -5.04 -5.01 -0.83
N VAL A 229 -5.03 -6.30 -0.52
CA VAL A 229 -5.45 -7.38 -1.42
C VAL A 229 -6.83 -7.90 -1.04
N ILE A 230 -7.72 -7.99 -2.02
CA ILE A 230 -9.08 -8.55 -1.90
C ILE A 230 -9.13 -9.80 -2.80
N PRO A 231 -8.88 -11.00 -2.23
CA PRO A 231 -8.95 -12.25 -2.99
C PRO A 231 -10.41 -12.71 -3.04
N ALA A 232 -11.11 -12.36 -4.11
CA ALA A 232 -12.45 -12.86 -4.40
C ALA A 232 -12.39 -14.14 -5.26
N LYS A 233 -13.47 -14.91 -5.30
CA LYS A 233 -13.53 -16.14 -6.12
C LYS A 233 -13.39 -15.79 -7.60
N GLY A 234 -12.32 -16.28 -8.23
CA GLY A 234 -11.99 -16.00 -9.64
C GLY A 234 -11.33 -14.66 -9.90
N HIS A 235 -11.28 -13.77 -8.91
CA HIS A 235 -10.66 -12.46 -9.02
C HIS A 235 -9.73 -12.16 -7.84
N THR A 236 -8.67 -11.40 -8.08
CA THR A 236 -7.83 -10.83 -7.02
C THR A 236 -7.59 -9.35 -7.33
N ILE A 237 -8.07 -8.48 -6.47
CA ILE A 237 -8.06 -7.04 -6.68
C ILE A 237 -7.11 -6.40 -5.68
N VAL A 238 -6.23 -5.51 -6.15
CA VAL A 238 -5.31 -4.76 -5.28
C VAL A 238 -5.64 -3.28 -5.29
N ILE A 239 -5.84 -2.74 -4.09
CA ILE A 239 -6.26 -1.37 -3.82
C ILE A 239 -5.12 -0.54 -3.20
N ASP A 240 -5.30 0.78 -3.11
CA ASP A 240 -4.41 1.74 -2.44
C ASP A 240 -3.07 1.99 -3.16
N TRP A 241 -3.19 2.59 -4.33
CA TRP A 241 -2.11 2.87 -5.29
C TRP A 241 -1.29 4.12 -4.99
N ASP A 242 -1.51 4.78 -3.86
CA ASP A 242 -0.87 6.06 -3.50
C ASP A 242 0.65 5.97 -3.38
N GLY A 243 1.17 4.77 -3.15
CA GLY A 243 2.61 4.49 -3.03
C GLY A 243 3.27 4.02 -4.32
N TYR A 244 2.56 4.02 -5.46
CA TYR A 244 3.11 3.58 -6.74
C TYR A 244 4.37 4.37 -7.10
N ASP A 245 5.41 3.64 -7.46
CA ASP A 245 6.69 4.19 -7.93
C ASP A 245 7.48 3.14 -8.72
N LEU A 246 8.75 3.45 -9.00
CA LEU A 246 9.69 2.53 -9.62
C LEU A 246 10.72 2.10 -8.58
N ALA A 247 10.86 0.79 -8.37
CA ALA A 247 11.76 0.25 -7.36
C ALA A 247 12.21 -1.18 -7.67
N ASP A 248 13.08 -1.70 -6.80
CA ASP A 248 13.37 -3.13 -6.70
C ASP A 248 12.07 -3.90 -6.35
N PRO A 249 11.68 -4.92 -7.13
CA PRO A 249 10.53 -5.77 -6.80
C PRO A 249 10.58 -6.41 -5.41
N ALA A 250 11.80 -6.68 -4.89
CA ALA A 250 11.99 -7.22 -3.54
C ALA A 250 11.39 -6.31 -2.45
N ARG A 251 11.23 -5.02 -2.71
CA ARG A 251 10.65 -4.07 -1.76
C ARG A 251 9.19 -4.38 -1.44
N ASP A 252 8.37 -4.66 -2.46
CA ASP A 252 6.97 -5.02 -2.24
C ASP A 252 6.84 -6.40 -1.58
N VAL A 253 7.69 -7.35 -1.94
CA VAL A 253 7.76 -8.68 -1.31
C VAL A 253 8.13 -8.56 0.18
N GLY A 254 9.22 -7.84 0.48
CA GLY A 254 9.69 -7.65 1.86
C GLY A 254 8.67 -6.90 2.72
N ARG A 255 8.02 -5.88 2.14
CA ARG A 255 6.95 -5.15 2.81
C ARG A 255 5.74 -6.03 3.11
N PHE A 256 5.36 -6.93 2.19
CA PHE A 256 4.27 -7.87 2.44
C PHE A 256 4.61 -8.80 3.60
N LEU A 257 5.81 -9.39 3.63
CA LEU A 257 6.25 -10.30 4.68
C LEU A 257 6.32 -9.61 6.04
N ALA A 258 6.94 -8.43 6.12
CA ALA A 258 7.00 -7.65 7.36
C ALA A 258 5.60 -7.27 7.86
N ALA A 259 4.71 -6.82 6.96
CA ALA A 259 3.33 -6.49 7.31
C ALA A 259 2.51 -7.72 7.75
N LEU A 260 2.78 -8.90 7.17
CA LEU A 260 2.15 -10.14 7.57
C LEU A 260 2.55 -10.53 9.00
N ARG A 261 3.84 -10.39 9.36
CA ARG A 261 4.34 -10.61 10.72
C ARG A 261 3.76 -9.63 11.73
N ASP A 262 3.65 -8.34 11.37
CA ASP A 262 3.00 -7.35 12.22
C ASP A 262 1.51 -7.68 12.47
N VAL A 263 0.79 -8.12 11.44
CA VAL A 263 -0.59 -8.60 11.58
C VAL A 263 -0.67 -9.86 12.45
N SER A 264 0.25 -10.82 12.25
CA SER A 264 0.38 -12.04 13.03
C SER A 264 0.54 -11.72 14.53
N LEU A 265 1.48 -10.85 14.86
CA LEU A 265 1.72 -10.41 16.23
C LEU A 265 0.48 -9.76 16.85
N ARG A 266 -0.09 -8.76 16.15
CA ARG A 266 -1.21 -7.97 16.69
C ARG A 266 -2.55 -8.69 16.77
N ARG A 267 -2.79 -9.69 15.95
CA ARG A 267 -4.09 -10.34 15.83
C ARG A 267 -4.10 -11.78 16.36
N LEU A 268 -2.96 -12.44 16.32
CA LEU A 268 -2.82 -13.84 16.72
C LEU A 268 -1.86 -14.03 17.92
N GLY A 269 -1.30 -12.92 18.44
CA GLY A 269 -0.45 -12.92 19.65
C GLY A 269 0.95 -13.48 19.44
N SER A 270 1.35 -13.85 18.23
CA SER A 270 2.69 -14.33 17.92
C SER A 270 3.14 -13.84 16.55
N ILE A 271 4.35 -13.32 16.47
CA ILE A 271 4.96 -12.87 15.21
C ILE A 271 5.15 -14.04 14.21
N ARG A 272 5.12 -15.29 14.70
CA ARG A 272 5.33 -16.53 13.94
C ARG A 272 4.03 -17.24 13.53
N ALA A 273 2.87 -16.81 14.00
CA ALA A 273 1.62 -17.54 13.77
C ALA A 273 1.22 -17.65 12.28
N LEU A 274 1.81 -16.84 11.39
CA LEU A 274 1.58 -16.86 9.95
C LEU A 274 2.84 -17.22 9.14
N ASP A 275 3.85 -17.86 9.74
CA ASP A 275 5.09 -18.25 9.03
C ASP A 275 4.80 -19.21 7.87
N ALA A 276 3.93 -20.20 8.04
CA ALA A 276 3.52 -21.09 6.94
C ALA A 276 2.84 -20.30 5.79
N THR A 277 2.04 -19.30 6.12
CA THR A 277 1.41 -18.40 5.13
C THR A 277 2.46 -17.56 4.40
N ALA A 278 3.49 -17.09 5.10
CA ALA A 278 4.62 -16.35 4.52
C ALA A 278 5.44 -17.23 3.56
N GLU A 279 5.69 -18.48 3.93
CA GLU A 279 6.40 -19.47 3.10
C GLU A 279 5.62 -19.78 1.81
N ILE A 280 4.30 -19.99 1.91
CA ILE A 280 3.44 -20.20 0.73
C ILE A 280 3.48 -19.00 -0.20
N PHE A 281 3.35 -17.78 0.37
CA PHE A 281 3.45 -16.56 -0.44
C PHE A 281 4.80 -16.47 -1.15
N LEU A 282 5.91 -16.68 -0.45
CA LEU A 282 7.24 -16.51 -0.99
C LEU A 282 7.59 -17.58 -2.04
N SER A 283 7.26 -18.86 -1.77
CA SER A 283 7.47 -19.94 -2.75
C SER A 283 6.63 -19.72 -4.00
N THR A 284 5.34 -19.40 -3.87
CA THR A 284 4.46 -19.12 -5.02
C THR A 284 4.96 -17.93 -5.84
N TYR A 285 5.45 -16.87 -5.19
CA TYR A 285 6.01 -15.72 -5.91
C TYR A 285 7.25 -16.08 -6.71
N ARG A 286 8.18 -16.88 -6.14
CA ARG A 286 9.38 -17.38 -6.84
C ARG A 286 9.04 -18.30 -8.00
N ASP A 287 8.11 -19.23 -7.79
CA ASP A 287 7.68 -20.21 -8.81
C ASP A 287 6.94 -19.54 -9.97
N ALA A 288 6.31 -18.39 -9.75
CA ALA A 288 5.70 -17.59 -10.80
C ALA A 288 6.71 -16.88 -11.73
N GLY A 289 8.01 -17.17 -11.62
CA GLY A 289 9.04 -16.78 -12.59
C GLY A 289 9.83 -15.52 -12.23
N GLN A 290 9.89 -15.14 -10.96
CA GLN A 290 10.63 -13.97 -10.51
C GLN A 290 11.64 -14.26 -9.36
N PRO A 291 12.43 -15.37 -9.42
CA PRO A 291 13.34 -15.73 -8.31
C PRO A 291 14.39 -14.62 -8.05
N GLU A 292 14.86 -13.97 -9.10
CA GLU A 292 15.84 -12.89 -9.01
C GLU A 292 15.32 -11.65 -8.29
N ALA A 293 14.01 -11.43 -8.35
CA ALA A 293 13.35 -10.32 -7.69
C ALA A 293 13.32 -10.47 -6.15
N THR A 294 13.90 -11.54 -5.59
CA THR A 294 14.01 -11.73 -4.15
C THR A 294 15.46 -11.64 -3.62
N ARG A 295 16.43 -11.29 -4.47
CA ARG A 295 17.84 -11.22 -4.06
C ARG A 295 18.09 -10.28 -2.88
N ASN A 296 17.44 -9.12 -2.88
CA ASN A 296 17.60 -8.11 -1.85
C ASN A 296 16.49 -8.15 -0.77
N LEU A 297 15.77 -9.26 -0.69
CA LEU A 297 14.56 -9.39 0.12
C LEU A 297 14.76 -9.04 1.59
N ARG A 298 15.84 -9.53 2.20
CA ARG A 298 16.12 -9.33 3.63
C ARG A 298 16.29 -7.86 3.98
N PHE A 299 17.01 -7.14 3.15
CA PHE A 299 17.19 -5.71 3.31
C PHE A 299 15.84 -4.99 3.35
N TYR A 300 14.96 -5.26 2.38
CA TYR A 300 13.66 -4.59 2.32
C TYR A 300 12.69 -5.04 3.41
N GLU A 301 12.77 -6.29 3.82
CA GLU A 301 11.98 -6.80 4.94
C GLU A 301 12.40 -6.18 6.27
N ALA A 302 13.69 -6.06 6.52
CA ALA A 302 14.23 -5.39 7.70
C ALA A 302 13.93 -3.87 7.70
N ALA A 303 14.08 -3.21 6.55
CA ALA A 303 13.70 -1.80 6.40
C ALA A 303 12.20 -1.55 6.61
N ALA A 304 11.36 -2.48 6.14
CA ALA A 304 9.92 -2.43 6.40
C ALA A 304 9.59 -2.65 7.89
N SER A 305 10.33 -3.52 8.59
CA SER A 305 10.18 -3.74 10.03
C SER A 305 10.48 -2.48 10.83
N LEU A 306 11.53 -1.72 10.49
CA LEU A 306 11.84 -0.44 11.13
C LEU A 306 10.68 0.57 10.96
N ASN A 307 10.09 0.65 9.77
CA ASN A 307 8.93 1.51 9.52
C ASN A 307 7.68 1.07 10.30
N LEU A 308 7.44 -0.24 10.45
CA LEU A 308 6.32 -0.79 11.22
C LEU A 308 6.51 -0.57 12.72
N ALA A 309 7.74 -0.69 13.23
CA ALA A 309 8.07 -0.37 14.62
C ALA A 309 7.74 1.10 14.94
N LYS A 310 8.14 2.04 14.08
CA LYS A 310 7.75 3.45 14.21
C LYS A 310 6.22 3.62 14.22
N HIS A 311 5.51 2.93 13.33
CA HIS A 311 4.04 2.98 13.31
C HIS A 311 3.44 2.46 14.62
N SER A 312 4.00 1.39 15.21
CA SER A 312 3.58 0.86 16.51
C SER A 312 3.85 1.84 17.64
N PHE A 313 4.99 2.56 17.62
CA PHE A 313 5.31 3.64 18.56
C PHE A 313 4.23 4.74 18.57
N PHE A 314 3.88 5.28 17.41
CA PHE A 314 2.85 6.32 17.31
C PHE A 314 1.44 5.88 17.71
N HIS A 315 1.21 4.58 17.84
CA HIS A 315 -0.05 4.01 18.34
C HIS A 315 0.07 3.48 19.77
N ALA A 316 1.13 3.84 20.50
CA ALA A 316 1.41 3.42 21.88
C ALA A 316 1.42 1.87 22.07
N ARG A 317 1.91 1.13 21.07
CA ARG A 317 2.04 -0.33 21.07
C ARG A 317 3.50 -0.72 21.27
N PHE A 318 3.99 -0.55 22.49
CA PHE A 318 5.42 -0.64 22.80
C PHE A 318 5.97 -2.06 22.72
N GLU A 319 5.22 -3.07 23.15
CA GLU A 319 5.62 -4.48 23.08
C GLU A 319 5.73 -4.95 21.61
N GLU A 320 4.74 -4.63 20.79
CA GLU A 320 4.78 -4.94 19.36
C GLU A 320 5.89 -4.17 18.63
N MET A 321 6.17 -2.94 19.04
CA MET A 321 7.27 -2.14 18.51
C MET A 321 8.62 -2.85 18.75
N GLU A 322 8.90 -3.26 19.98
CA GLU A 322 10.16 -3.94 20.32
C GLU A 322 10.29 -5.29 19.60
N THR A 323 9.23 -6.09 19.61
CA THR A 323 9.20 -7.38 18.90
C THR A 323 9.44 -7.21 17.40
N THR A 324 8.92 -6.13 16.81
CA THR A 324 9.13 -5.84 15.38
C THR A 324 10.55 -5.39 15.08
N LEU A 325 11.22 -4.64 15.99
CA LEU A 325 12.64 -4.30 15.87
C LEU A 325 13.52 -5.55 15.96
N ASP A 326 13.25 -6.42 16.94
CA ASP A 326 13.98 -7.68 17.10
C ASP A 326 13.85 -8.57 15.85
N GLU A 327 12.68 -8.61 15.23
CA GLU A 327 12.48 -9.32 13.99
C GLU A 327 13.28 -8.71 12.83
N GLY A 328 13.32 -7.39 12.71
CA GLY A 328 14.13 -6.70 11.69
C GLY A 328 15.62 -7.05 11.83
N LEU A 329 16.17 -7.03 13.05
CA LEU A 329 17.54 -7.46 13.35
C LEU A 329 17.77 -8.92 12.96
N ARG A 330 16.87 -9.82 13.39
CA ARG A 330 16.96 -11.25 13.08
C ARG A 330 16.96 -11.53 11.58
N VAL A 331 16.16 -10.79 10.79
CA VAL A 331 16.09 -10.95 9.33
C VAL A 331 17.41 -10.57 8.66
N LEU A 332 18.10 -9.55 9.16
CA LEU A 332 19.42 -9.15 8.64
C LEU A 332 20.53 -10.14 9.01
N GLU A 333 20.47 -10.73 10.22
CA GLU A 333 21.50 -11.65 10.71
C GLU A 333 21.44 -13.06 10.08
N GLN A 334 20.34 -13.43 9.41
CA GLN A 334 20.24 -14.71 8.72
C GLN A 334 21.22 -14.75 7.55
N GLU A 335 22.10 -15.78 7.51
CA GLU A 335 22.97 -16.02 6.36
C GLU A 335 22.16 -16.28 5.08
N ALA A 336 22.73 -15.92 3.91
CA ALA A 336 22.13 -16.23 2.62
C ALA A 336 22.17 -17.75 2.41
N VAL A 337 21.01 -18.40 2.45
CA VAL A 337 20.84 -19.81 2.09
C VAL A 337 20.80 -19.94 0.56
#